data_811bd8c02773694d4ff972302d8d9809
#
_entry.id   811bd8c02773694d4ff972302d8d9809
#
_cell.length_a   1.000
_cell.length_b   1.000
_cell.length_c   1.000
_cell.angle_alpha   90.00
_cell.angle_beta   90.00
_cell.angle_gamma   90.00
#
_symmetry.space_group_name_H-M   'P 1'
#
loop_
_entity.id
_entity.type
_entity.pdbx_description
1 polymer ?
#
loop_
_entity_poly.entity_id
_entity_poly.type
_entity_poly.pdbx_seq_one_letter_code
_entity_poly.pdbx_strand_id
1 'polypeptide(L)'
;MLEVLYEDNHIIAINKKSGDIVQGDKTGDAPLSDFVKAYIKKKYNKPGEVFLGTIHRLDRPTSGVVLYARTSKALSRMNEQFREKQVQKTYWAVVDNSPPNTSGTLENYLQKNQKQNKSYVTKNEGGKHALLDYKLLKKLDNFFHLEIQPKTGRHHQIRVQLAHIGCIIKGDLKYGAK
;
A
#
# COMPACT_ATOMS: atom_id res chain seq x y z
N MET A 1 -13.73 14.86 1.64
CA MET A 1 -14.51 14.57 0.40
C MET A 1 -13.87 13.38 -0.28
N LEU A 2 -14.65 12.37 -0.71
CA LEU A 2 -14.17 11.20 -1.45
C LEU A 2 -13.71 11.61 -2.85
N GLU A 3 -12.49 11.24 -3.23
CA GLU A 3 -11.92 11.55 -4.54
C GLU A 3 -11.87 10.27 -5.39
N VAL A 4 -12.79 10.18 -6.35
CA VAL A 4 -12.90 9.06 -7.29
C VAL A 4 -12.03 9.37 -8.50
N LEU A 5 -11.02 8.54 -8.76
CA LEU A 5 -10.10 8.69 -9.89
C LEU A 5 -10.62 7.99 -11.15
N TYR A 6 -11.29 6.85 -10.96
CA TYR A 6 -11.87 6.04 -12.04
C TYR A 6 -13.01 5.20 -11.50
N GLU A 7 -14.04 4.98 -12.30
CA GLU A 7 -15.05 3.97 -12.01
C GLU A 7 -15.69 3.43 -13.29
N ASP A 8 -16.02 2.15 -13.24
CA ASP A 8 -16.83 1.44 -14.22
C ASP A 8 -17.79 0.46 -13.52
N ASN A 9 -18.40 -0.45 -14.27
CA ASN A 9 -19.30 -1.46 -13.71
C ASN A 9 -18.61 -2.52 -12.84
N HIS A 10 -17.26 -2.61 -12.88
CA HIS A 10 -16.47 -3.68 -12.29
C HIS A 10 -15.60 -3.21 -11.14
N ILE A 11 -14.95 -2.05 -11.29
CA ILE A 11 -14.00 -1.51 -10.31
C ILE A 11 -14.25 -0.03 -10.05
N ILE A 12 -13.74 0.43 -8.91
CA ILE A 12 -13.64 1.85 -8.56
C ILE A 12 -12.27 2.13 -7.96
N ALA A 13 -11.60 3.17 -8.44
CA ALA A 13 -10.30 3.64 -7.97
C ALA A 13 -10.47 4.94 -7.17
N ILE A 14 -9.94 4.96 -5.97
CA ILE A 14 -10.04 6.09 -5.04
C ILE A 14 -8.65 6.62 -4.73
N ASN A 15 -8.51 7.95 -4.70
CA ASN A 15 -7.35 8.61 -4.12
C ASN A 15 -7.47 8.62 -2.60
N LYS A 16 -6.87 7.61 -1.95
CA LYS A 16 -6.85 7.51 -0.49
C LYS A 16 -5.95 8.59 0.10
N LYS A 17 -6.43 9.34 1.05
CA LYS A 17 -5.62 10.30 1.82
C LYS A 17 -4.82 9.59 2.91
N SER A 18 -3.71 10.22 3.32
CA SER A 18 -3.01 9.83 4.55
C SER A 18 -3.96 9.95 5.75
N GLY A 19 -3.93 8.95 6.63
CA GLY A 19 -4.84 8.88 7.79
C GLY A 19 -6.06 8.00 7.58
N ASP A 20 -6.57 7.85 6.34
CA ASP A 20 -7.70 6.98 6.06
C ASP A 20 -7.30 5.49 6.18
N ILE A 21 -8.23 4.65 6.67
CA ILE A 21 -8.10 3.21 6.65
C ILE A 21 -8.91 2.62 5.48
N VAL A 22 -8.34 1.64 4.78
CA VAL A 22 -8.95 1.08 3.56
C VAL A 22 -10.20 0.25 3.88
N GLN A 23 -10.14 -0.53 4.94
CA GLN A 23 -11.23 -1.38 5.44
C GLN A 23 -11.25 -1.36 6.97
N GLY A 24 -12.36 -1.76 7.59
CA GLY A 24 -12.50 -1.80 9.03
C GLY A 24 -11.36 -2.54 9.73
N ASP A 25 -10.88 -1.98 10.82
CA ASP A 25 -9.83 -2.54 11.68
C ASP A 25 -10.19 -2.39 13.16
N LYS A 26 -9.21 -2.60 14.05
CA LYS A 26 -9.40 -2.56 15.51
C LYS A 26 -9.59 -1.14 16.07
N THR A 27 -9.39 -0.10 15.29
CA THR A 27 -9.47 1.30 15.76
C THR A 27 -10.90 1.79 15.92
N GLY A 28 -11.86 1.16 15.21
CA GLY A 28 -13.26 1.60 15.20
C GLY A 28 -13.52 2.82 14.31
N ASP A 29 -12.50 3.34 13.64
CA ASP A 29 -12.67 4.44 12.69
C ASP A 29 -13.47 3.98 11.47
N ALA A 30 -14.29 4.86 10.90
CA ALA A 30 -15.04 4.59 9.69
C ALA A 30 -14.07 4.36 8.51
N PRO A 31 -14.11 3.18 7.85
CA PRO A 31 -13.19 2.87 6.78
C PRO A 31 -13.59 3.53 5.46
N LEU A 32 -12.60 3.74 4.59
CA LEU A 32 -12.82 4.29 3.25
C LEU A 32 -13.84 3.48 2.45
N SER A 33 -13.90 2.15 2.64
CA SER A 33 -14.89 1.27 2.03
C SER A 33 -16.34 1.70 2.30
N ASP A 34 -16.64 2.21 3.50
CA ASP A 34 -18.00 2.62 3.85
C ASP A 34 -18.40 3.92 3.14
N PHE A 35 -17.47 4.86 3.04
CA PHE A 35 -17.67 6.08 2.26
C PHE A 35 -17.87 5.77 0.76
N VAL A 36 -17.14 4.79 0.22
CA VAL A 36 -17.28 4.35 -1.18
C VAL A 36 -18.63 3.66 -1.39
N LYS A 37 -19.09 2.79 -0.47
CA LYS A 37 -20.42 2.19 -0.53
C LYS A 37 -21.53 3.26 -0.50
N ALA A 38 -21.43 4.23 0.40
CA ALA A 38 -22.39 5.33 0.50
C ALA A 38 -22.44 6.16 -0.80
N TYR A 39 -21.27 6.44 -1.37
CA TYR A 39 -21.16 7.13 -2.67
C TYR A 39 -21.85 6.36 -3.79
N ILE A 40 -21.57 5.05 -3.94
CA ILE A 40 -22.17 4.20 -4.97
C ILE A 40 -23.69 4.11 -4.76
N LYS A 41 -24.13 3.91 -3.51
CA LYS A 41 -25.57 3.84 -3.15
C LYS A 41 -26.31 5.08 -3.60
N LYS A 42 -25.76 6.26 -3.27
CA LYS A 42 -26.36 7.55 -3.62
C LYS A 42 -26.33 7.81 -5.14
N LYS A 43 -25.18 7.61 -5.79
CA LYS A 43 -25.00 7.91 -7.22
C LYS A 43 -25.90 7.08 -8.13
N TYR A 44 -26.09 5.78 -7.77
CA TYR A 44 -26.86 4.83 -8.59
C TYR A 44 -28.23 4.49 -8.02
N ASN A 45 -28.71 5.23 -7.02
CA ASN A 45 -30.01 5.02 -6.38
C ASN A 45 -30.26 3.56 -5.98
N LYS A 46 -29.23 2.88 -5.42
CA LYS A 46 -29.31 1.47 -5.06
C LYS A 46 -30.29 1.26 -3.89
N PRO A 47 -31.37 0.45 -4.05
CA PRO A 47 -32.37 0.27 -2.99
C PRO A 47 -31.87 -0.60 -1.81
N GLY A 48 -30.89 -1.48 -2.07
CA GLY A 48 -30.35 -2.42 -1.08
C GLY A 48 -28.91 -2.12 -0.68
N GLU A 49 -28.25 -3.15 -0.12
CA GLU A 49 -26.84 -3.11 0.21
C GLU A 49 -25.96 -3.06 -1.02
N VAL A 50 -24.86 -2.30 -0.91
CA VAL A 50 -23.86 -2.16 -1.98
C VAL A 50 -22.75 -3.17 -1.72
N PHE A 51 -22.53 -4.09 -2.65
CA PHE A 51 -21.34 -4.92 -2.64
C PHE A 51 -20.11 -4.07 -2.95
N LEU A 52 -19.06 -4.20 -2.14
CA LEU A 52 -17.76 -3.61 -2.38
C LEU A 52 -16.66 -4.53 -1.84
N GLY A 53 -15.85 -5.08 -2.74
CA GLY A 53 -14.75 -5.98 -2.40
C GLY A 53 -13.42 -5.24 -2.32
N THR A 54 -12.70 -5.37 -1.21
CA THR A 54 -11.34 -4.83 -1.06
C THR A 54 -10.34 -5.70 -1.82
N ILE A 55 -9.72 -5.16 -2.87
CA ILE A 55 -8.75 -5.88 -3.71
C ILE A 55 -7.36 -5.87 -3.04
N HIS A 56 -6.92 -4.72 -2.59
CA HIS A 56 -5.65 -4.52 -1.90
C HIS A 56 -5.75 -3.42 -0.86
N ARG A 57 -4.68 -3.22 -0.10
CA ARG A 57 -4.65 -2.19 0.96
C ARG A 57 -3.37 -1.37 0.87
N LEU A 58 -3.49 -0.11 1.29
CA LEU A 58 -2.38 0.74 1.68
C LEU A 58 -2.36 0.90 3.19
N ASP A 59 -1.18 1.08 3.76
CA ASP A 59 -1.03 1.41 5.18
C ASP A 59 -1.73 2.74 5.49
N ARG A 60 -2.19 2.93 6.73
CA ARG A 60 -2.91 4.13 7.17
C ARG A 60 -2.20 5.45 6.81
N PRO A 61 -0.87 5.61 7.05
CA PRO A 61 -0.17 6.85 6.71
C PRO A 61 0.10 7.02 5.20
N THR A 62 -0.06 5.98 4.40
CA THR A 62 0.20 6.02 2.96
C THR A 62 -0.98 6.57 2.20
N SER A 63 -0.77 7.57 1.37
CA SER A 63 -1.73 8.07 0.37
C SER A 63 -1.54 7.40 -0.97
N GLY A 64 -2.56 7.49 -1.85
CA GLY A 64 -2.49 7.01 -3.22
C GLY A 64 -3.67 6.16 -3.65
N VAL A 65 -3.53 5.47 -4.77
CA VAL A 65 -4.62 4.75 -5.44
C VAL A 65 -4.99 3.47 -4.69
N VAL A 66 -6.27 3.35 -4.33
CA VAL A 66 -6.86 2.12 -3.81
C VAL A 66 -7.97 1.66 -4.74
N LEU A 67 -7.94 0.37 -5.09
CA LEU A 67 -8.93 -0.26 -5.95
C LEU A 67 -9.91 -1.09 -5.11
N TYR A 68 -11.19 -0.92 -5.42
CA TYR A 68 -12.26 -1.78 -4.93
C TYR A 68 -12.99 -2.43 -6.11
N ALA A 69 -13.45 -3.67 -5.90
CA ALA A 69 -14.32 -4.37 -6.84
C ALA A 69 -15.78 -4.06 -6.55
N ARG A 70 -16.54 -3.73 -7.57
CA ARG A 70 -17.98 -3.45 -7.49
C ARG A 70 -18.85 -4.71 -7.67
N THR A 71 -18.22 -5.84 -8.03
CA THR A 71 -18.87 -7.15 -8.16
C THR A 71 -17.96 -8.25 -7.62
N SER A 72 -18.54 -9.37 -7.17
CA SER A 72 -17.80 -10.55 -6.71
C SER A 72 -16.93 -11.15 -7.82
N LYS A 73 -17.41 -11.15 -9.05
CA LYS A 73 -16.66 -11.63 -10.22
C LYS A 73 -15.43 -10.77 -10.50
N ALA A 74 -15.56 -9.44 -10.40
CA ALA A 74 -14.42 -8.52 -10.53
C ALA A 74 -13.42 -8.71 -9.39
N LEU A 75 -13.90 -8.90 -8.14
CA LEU A 75 -13.03 -9.18 -6.99
C LEU A 75 -12.18 -10.44 -7.22
N SER A 76 -12.81 -11.54 -7.65
CA SER A 76 -12.11 -12.80 -7.93
C SER A 76 -11.02 -12.63 -8.99
N ARG A 77 -11.36 -11.99 -10.12
CA ARG A 77 -10.40 -11.75 -11.23
C ARG A 77 -9.24 -10.85 -10.81
N MET A 78 -9.54 -9.76 -10.08
CA MET A 78 -8.48 -8.85 -9.60
C MET A 78 -7.58 -9.53 -8.58
N ASN A 79 -8.13 -10.30 -7.64
CA ASN A 79 -7.34 -11.07 -6.68
C ASN A 79 -6.41 -12.07 -7.38
N GLU A 80 -6.86 -12.69 -8.47
CA GLU A 80 -6.04 -13.58 -9.30
C GLU A 80 -4.87 -12.82 -9.95
N GLN A 81 -5.13 -11.68 -10.60
CA GLN A 81 -4.08 -10.85 -11.20
C GLN A 81 -3.03 -10.38 -10.16
N PHE A 82 -3.48 -9.99 -8.94
CA PHE A 82 -2.56 -9.65 -7.86
C PHE A 82 -1.74 -10.85 -7.37
N ARG A 83 -2.35 -12.03 -7.26
CA ARG A 83 -1.68 -13.28 -6.86
C ARG A 83 -0.63 -13.69 -7.89
N GLU A 84 -0.95 -13.58 -9.17
CA GLU A 84 -0.08 -13.93 -10.29
C GLU A 84 0.93 -12.83 -10.65
N LYS A 85 0.96 -11.74 -9.86
CA LYS A 85 1.87 -10.59 -10.03
C LYS A 85 1.74 -9.89 -11.38
N GLN A 86 0.58 -9.95 -12.01
CA GLN A 86 0.27 -9.26 -13.28
C GLN A 86 0.04 -7.76 -13.07
N VAL A 87 -0.23 -7.33 -11.82
CA VAL A 87 -0.43 -5.91 -11.49
C VAL A 87 0.89 -5.28 -11.13
N GLN A 88 1.36 -4.36 -11.96
CA GLN A 88 2.52 -3.54 -11.67
C GLN A 88 2.13 -2.41 -10.70
N LYS A 89 2.91 -2.27 -9.62
CA LYS A 89 2.70 -1.25 -8.59
C LYS A 89 3.89 -0.32 -8.56
N THR A 90 3.64 0.97 -8.53
CA THR A 90 4.66 2.01 -8.37
C THR A 90 4.33 2.84 -7.15
N TYR A 91 5.32 3.05 -6.30
CA TYR A 91 5.24 3.89 -5.11
C TYR A 91 6.31 4.96 -5.15
N TRP A 92 6.02 6.08 -4.52
CA TRP A 92 7.00 7.10 -4.23
C TRP A 92 7.27 7.16 -2.73
N ALA A 93 8.52 7.33 -2.36
CA ALA A 93 8.92 7.54 -0.97
C ALA A 93 9.93 8.67 -0.89
N VAL A 94 9.79 9.51 0.14
CA VAL A 94 10.80 10.49 0.53
C VAL A 94 11.55 9.91 1.72
N VAL A 95 12.87 9.77 1.60
CA VAL A 95 13.74 9.16 2.61
C VAL A 95 14.79 10.16 3.11
N ASP A 96 15.29 9.93 4.32
CA ASP A 96 16.24 10.81 5.02
C ASP A 96 17.69 10.71 4.52
N ASN A 97 18.08 9.53 4.03
CA ASN A 97 19.43 9.28 3.55
C ASN A 97 19.47 8.87 2.08
N SER A 98 20.57 9.17 1.42
CA SER A 98 20.82 8.68 0.06
C SER A 98 20.89 7.15 0.04
N PRO A 99 20.21 6.49 -0.89
CA PRO A 99 20.43 5.07 -1.08
C PRO A 99 21.88 4.82 -1.54
N PRO A 100 22.42 3.60 -1.30
CA PRO A 100 23.80 3.27 -1.65
C PRO A 100 24.10 3.41 -3.14
N ASN A 101 23.10 3.20 -3.99
CA ASN A 101 23.18 3.36 -5.45
C ASN A 101 21.96 4.15 -5.95
N THR A 102 22.05 4.73 -7.14
CA THR A 102 20.93 5.46 -7.78
C THR A 102 19.78 4.56 -8.18
N SER A 103 20.02 3.27 -8.30
CA SER A 103 19.00 2.23 -8.47
C SER A 103 19.51 0.90 -7.93
N GLY A 104 18.60 0.03 -7.59
CA GLY A 104 18.96 -1.30 -7.08
C GLY A 104 17.74 -2.15 -6.75
N THR A 105 18.01 -3.39 -6.41
CA THR A 105 17.05 -4.38 -5.97
C THR A 105 17.30 -4.71 -4.51
N LEU A 106 16.23 -4.69 -3.70
CA LEU A 106 16.26 -5.13 -2.31
C LEU A 106 15.56 -6.49 -2.20
N GLU A 107 16.32 -7.47 -1.79
CA GLU A 107 15.84 -8.84 -1.59
C GLU A 107 16.12 -9.28 -0.16
N ASN A 108 15.07 -9.62 0.57
CA ASN A 108 15.14 -9.98 1.98
C ASN A 108 14.07 -11.00 2.33
N TYR A 109 14.21 -11.63 3.50
CA TYR A 109 13.13 -12.35 4.16
C TYR A 109 12.55 -11.51 5.29
N LEU A 110 11.22 -11.38 5.32
CA LEU A 110 10.51 -10.53 6.28
C LEU A 110 9.63 -11.34 7.21
N GLN A 111 9.75 -11.07 8.50
CA GLN A 111 8.92 -11.67 9.55
C GLN A 111 8.10 -10.59 10.25
N LYS A 112 6.77 -10.81 10.37
CA LYS A 112 5.87 -9.91 11.10
C LYS A 112 5.85 -10.25 12.59
N ASN A 113 6.14 -9.29 13.44
CA ASN A 113 5.81 -9.35 14.86
C ASN A 113 4.36 -8.87 15.06
N GLN A 114 3.47 -9.79 15.43
CA GLN A 114 2.04 -9.49 15.60
C GLN A 114 1.78 -8.50 16.76
N LYS A 115 2.49 -8.66 17.88
CA LYS A 115 2.30 -7.82 19.08
C LYS A 115 2.66 -6.34 18.80
N GLN A 116 3.75 -6.12 18.07
CA GLN A 116 4.23 -4.77 17.72
C GLN A 116 3.59 -4.23 16.43
N ASN A 117 2.86 -5.07 15.68
CA ASN A 117 2.40 -4.77 14.32
C ASN A 117 3.51 -4.17 13.46
N LYS A 118 4.70 -4.78 13.49
CA LYS A 118 5.92 -4.34 12.79
C LYS A 118 6.57 -5.53 12.10
N SER A 119 7.20 -5.31 10.94
CA SER A 119 7.98 -6.33 10.24
C SER A 119 9.47 -6.08 10.43
N TYR A 120 10.25 -7.15 10.37
CA TYR A 120 11.70 -7.16 10.50
C TYR A 120 12.32 -7.98 9.40
N VAL A 121 13.53 -7.61 8.98
CA VAL A 121 14.38 -8.46 8.14
C VAL A 121 14.91 -9.60 9.01
N THR A 122 14.84 -10.82 8.51
CA THR A 122 15.32 -12.02 9.21
C THR A 122 16.22 -12.86 8.30
N LYS A 123 17.02 -13.71 8.88
CA LYS A 123 17.76 -14.73 8.16
C LYS A 123 16.78 -15.82 7.70
N ASN A 124 16.91 -16.28 6.50
CA ASN A 124 16.07 -17.17 5.66
C ASN A 124 14.97 -18.03 6.32
N GLU A 125 15.21 -18.65 7.46
CA GLU A 125 14.26 -19.57 8.08
C GLU A 125 13.21 -18.85 8.93
N GLY A 126 11.95 -18.91 8.48
CA GLY A 126 10.79 -18.31 9.16
C GLY A 126 10.27 -16.99 8.60
N GLY A 127 10.97 -16.35 7.67
CA GLY A 127 10.53 -15.14 6.97
C GLY A 127 9.84 -15.42 5.64
N LYS A 128 9.09 -14.44 5.13
CA LYS A 128 8.50 -14.47 3.79
C LYS A 128 9.39 -13.69 2.83
N HIS A 129 9.76 -14.29 1.71
CA HIS A 129 10.53 -13.64 0.65
C HIS A 129 9.88 -12.33 0.21
N ALA A 130 10.69 -11.27 0.12
CA ALA A 130 10.30 -9.92 -0.25
C ALA A 130 11.31 -9.34 -1.25
N LEU A 131 10.80 -8.86 -2.36
CA LEU A 131 11.59 -8.33 -3.48
C LEU A 131 10.98 -7.01 -3.96
N LEU A 132 11.80 -5.97 -4.10
CA LEU A 132 11.45 -4.71 -4.72
C LEU A 132 12.63 -4.12 -5.47
N ASP A 133 12.32 -3.35 -6.51
CA ASP A 133 13.29 -2.47 -7.16
C ASP A 133 13.06 -1.04 -6.67
N TYR A 134 14.14 -0.25 -6.61
CA TYR A 134 14.09 1.18 -6.35
C TYR A 134 14.94 1.98 -7.33
N LYS A 135 14.56 3.24 -7.52
CA LYS A 135 15.32 4.22 -8.32
C LYS A 135 15.26 5.58 -7.62
N LEU A 136 16.39 6.21 -7.46
CA LEU A 136 16.50 7.60 -7.03
C LEU A 136 16.02 8.51 -8.17
N LEU A 137 14.91 9.20 -7.96
CA LEU A 137 14.38 10.16 -8.93
C LEU A 137 14.99 11.55 -8.77
N LYS A 138 15.14 11.99 -7.51
CA LYS A 138 15.62 13.35 -7.23
C LYS A 138 16.26 13.45 -5.85
N LYS A 139 17.36 14.17 -5.76
CA LYS A 139 17.89 14.70 -4.49
C LYS A 139 17.16 16.00 -4.18
N LEU A 140 16.59 16.09 -2.99
CA LEU A 140 15.98 17.29 -2.41
C LEU A 140 16.98 17.94 -1.45
N ASP A 141 16.63 19.08 -0.85
CA ASP A 141 17.57 19.79 0.04
C ASP A 141 18.09 18.92 1.19
N ASN A 142 17.18 18.25 1.90
CA ASN A 142 17.51 17.40 3.06
C ASN A 142 17.01 15.96 2.94
N PHE A 143 16.48 15.55 1.78
CA PHE A 143 15.84 14.26 1.57
C PHE A 143 16.12 13.72 0.17
N PHE A 144 15.69 12.49 -0.06
CA PHE A 144 15.81 11.81 -1.36
C PHE A 144 14.47 11.25 -1.77
N HIS A 145 14.07 11.52 -3.02
CA HIS A 145 12.83 11.03 -3.61
C HIS A 145 13.10 9.76 -4.40
N LEU A 146 12.48 8.67 -3.99
CA LEU A 146 12.62 7.35 -4.61
C LEU A 146 11.34 6.91 -5.30
N GLU A 147 11.47 6.29 -6.46
CA GLU A 147 10.47 5.42 -7.06
C GLU A 147 10.74 3.98 -6.62
N ILE A 148 9.69 3.24 -6.30
CA ILE A 148 9.77 1.88 -5.77
C ILE A 148 8.77 0.99 -6.49
N GLN A 149 9.23 -0.15 -6.98
CA GLN A 149 8.42 -1.15 -7.68
C GLN A 149 8.46 -2.49 -6.93
N PRO A 150 7.53 -2.73 -5.98
CA PRO A 150 7.51 -3.98 -5.25
C PRO A 150 7.02 -5.13 -6.14
N LYS A 151 7.83 -6.20 -6.23
CA LYS A 151 7.50 -7.46 -6.92
C LYS A 151 6.71 -8.41 -6.03
N THR A 152 6.76 -8.18 -4.72
CA THR A 152 6.00 -8.90 -3.69
C THR A 152 5.17 -7.91 -2.87
N GLY A 153 4.24 -8.39 -2.03
CA GLY A 153 3.37 -7.55 -1.20
C GLY A 153 3.38 -8.00 0.26
N ARG A 154 4.51 -7.88 0.97
CA ARG A 154 4.61 -8.24 2.38
C ARG A 154 4.19 -7.08 3.28
N HIS A 155 3.76 -7.41 4.48
CA HIS A 155 3.39 -6.41 5.49
C HIS A 155 4.56 -5.45 5.74
N HIS A 156 4.31 -4.14 5.60
CA HIS A 156 5.29 -3.05 5.74
C HIS A 156 6.55 -3.21 4.85
N GLN A 157 6.46 -3.91 3.72
CA GLN A 157 7.61 -4.30 2.92
C GLN A 157 8.54 -3.14 2.57
N ILE A 158 8.00 -2.10 1.92
CA ILE A 158 8.79 -0.93 1.49
C ILE A 158 9.45 -0.26 2.68
N ARG A 159 8.70 -0.09 3.76
CA ARG A 159 9.14 0.58 4.99
C ARG A 159 10.32 -0.13 5.64
N VAL A 160 10.22 -1.46 5.82
CA VAL A 160 11.27 -2.25 6.48
C VAL A 160 12.49 -2.44 5.59
N GLN A 161 12.33 -2.65 4.28
CA GLN A 161 13.46 -2.84 3.37
C GLN A 161 14.25 -1.54 3.18
N LEU A 162 13.59 -0.39 3.05
CA LEU A 162 14.28 0.90 2.99
C LEU A 162 14.98 1.24 4.30
N ALA A 163 14.32 1.04 5.45
CA ALA A 163 14.95 1.24 6.77
C ALA A 163 16.16 0.32 6.98
N HIS A 164 16.12 -0.91 6.45
CA HIS A 164 17.22 -1.87 6.56
C HIS A 164 18.51 -1.41 5.86
N ILE A 165 18.38 -0.64 4.77
CA ILE A 165 19.53 -0.03 4.07
C ILE A 165 19.84 1.38 4.57
N GLY A 166 19.26 1.81 5.69
CA GLY A 166 19.48 3.14 6.27
C GLY A 166 18.72 4.28 5.61
N CYS A 167 17.79 4.01 4.70
CA CYS A 167 16.95 4.99 4.00
C CYS A 167 15.56 5.05 4.65
N ILE A 168 15.45 5.70 5.80
CA ILE A 168 14.17 5.75 6.54
C ILE A 168 13.19 6.69 5.85
N ILE A 169 11.95 6.25 5.67
CA ILE A 169 10.89 7.08 5.07
C ILE A 169 10.56 8.23 6.04
N LYS A 170 10.54 9.46 5.51
CA LYS A 170 10.20 10.66 6.28
C LYS A 170 8.88 10.49 7.04
N GLY A 171 8.91 10.72 8.35
CA GLY A 171 7.74 10.60 9.23
C GLY A 171 7.36 9.16 9.61
N ASP A 172 8.10 8.14 9.18
CA ASP A 172 7.87 6.77 9.60
C ASP A 172 8.47 6.47 10.98
N LEU A 173 7.83 6.99 12.04
CA LEU A 173 8.25 6.81 13.42
C LEU A 173 8.40 5.34 13.81
N LYS A 174 7.59 4.44 13.22
CA LYS A 174 7.65 3.00 13.50
C LYS A 174 8.97 2.37 13.04
N TYR A 175 9.61 2.91 12.02
CA TYR A 175 10.87 2.43 11.48
C TYR A 175 12.05 3.38 11.75
N GLY A 176 11.88 4.39 12.61
CA GLY A 176 12.99 5.16 13.17
C GLY A 176 13.14 6.58 12.63
N ALA A 177 12.15 7.13 11.92
CA ALA A 177 12.15 8.55 11.58
C ALA A 177 12.16 9.41 12.85
N LYS A 178 12.89 10.51 12.78
CA LYS A 178 12.98 11.55 13.83
C LYS A 178 11.94 12.64 13.63
#